data_a26e92f629aad1ec8764354bd7e4b915
#
_entry.id   a26e92f629aad1ec8764354bd7e4b915
#
_cell.length_a   1.000
_cell.length_b   1.000
_cell.length_c   1.000
_cell.angle_alpha   90.00
_cell.angle_beta   90.00
_cell.angle_gamma   90.00
#
_symmetry.space_group_name_H-M   'P 1'
#
loop_
_entity.id
_entity.type
_entity.pdbx_description
1 polymer ?
#
loop_
_entity_poly.entity_id
_entity_poly.type
_entity_poly.pdbx_seq_one_letter_code
_entity_poly.pdbx_strand_id
1 'polypeptide(L)'
;MAQGFIEPLTLWLAATNAWVIAPQGPGGECVLIDAPPEPGPILQLLAERELRLVALLSTHGHIDHIGGVGSVVHAQDHTVPVHIHDHDKHMLLDPAGTGGQLGRYLEGLDLRPPELIEGLDDGTIVKGAGMSFEVLHTPGHTPGSVCLLASVNGSDPILFSGDHLFQGSIGRTDLPGGSFDQLMDSMARKILPLADEIPVLPGHGGGTTIGRERVTNPFLVELQQGGFNTVDFDG
;
A
#
# COMPACT_ATOMS: atom_id res chain seq x y z
N MET A 1 -29.62 -3.02 -2.28
CA MET A 1 -28.22 -3.09 -2.77
C MET A 1 -27.35 -3.44 -1.57
N ALA A 2 -26.42 -4.38 -1.71
CA ALA A 2 -25.47 -4.69 -0.64
C ALA A 2 -24.60 -3.46 -0.34
N GLN A 3 -24.26 -3.27 0.93
CA GLN A 3 -23.45 -2.13 1.35
C GLN A 3 -21.98 -2.40 1.00
N GLY A 4 -21.30 -1.43 0.37
CA GLY A 4 -19.87 -1.48 0.12
C GLY A 4 -19.07 -1.48 1.41
N PHE A 5 -17.84 -2.00 1.38
CA PHE A 5 -16.98 -2.08 2.55
C PHE A 5 -15.49 -1.94 2.19
N ILE A 6 -14.71 -1.59 3.20
CA ILE A 6 -13.25 -1.67 3.23
C ILE A 6 -12.91 -2.56 4.43
N GLU A 7 -12.30 -3.71 4.19
CA GLU A 7 -11.99 -4.70 5.22
C GLU A 7 -10.48 -4.91 5.36
N PRO A 8 -9.90 -4.61 6.53
CA PRO A 8 -8.50 -4.92 6.81
C PRO A 8 -8.34 -6.40 7.16
N LEU A 9 -7.30 -7.00 6.63
CA LEU A 9 -6.79 -8.31 7.06
C LEU A 9 -5.37 -8.08 7.57
N THR A 10 -5.18 -8.17 8.89
CA THR A 10 -3.85 -8.05 9.49
C THR A 10 -3.20 -9.42 9.50
N LEU A 11 -2.17 -9.60 8.69
CA LEU A 11 -1.64 -10.91 8.30
C LEU A 11 -0.14 -11.04 8.57
N TRP A 12 0.27 -12.28 8.67
CA TRP A 12 1.64 -12.73 8.77
C TRP A 12 2.39 -12.22 10.02
N LEU A 13 3.71 -12.56 10.09
CA LEU A 13 4.58 -12.26 11.24
C LEU A 13 4.75 -10.77 11.51
N ALA A 14 4.69 -9.96 10.45
CA ALA A 14 4.84 -8.51 10.53
C ALA A 14 3.55 -7.80 10.92
N ALA A 15 2.42 -8.52 11.01
CA ALA A 15 1.09 -7.94 11.23
C ALA A 15 0.76 -6.85 10.20
N THR A 16 1.05 -7.13 8.92
CA THR A 16 0.80 -6.22 7.81
C THR A 16 -0.67 -6.20 7.44
N ASN A 17 -1.21 -5.03 7.19
CA ASN A 17 -2.59 -4.85 6.76
C ASN A 17 -2.69 -5.01 5.23
N ALA A 18 -3.42 -6.03 4.80
CA ALA A 18 -3.98 -6.10 3.45
C ALA A 18 -5.38 -5.46 3.47
N TRP A 19 -5.70 -4.61 2.49
CA TRP A 19 -6.99 -3.92 2.44
C TRP A 19 -7.83 -4.43 1.28
N VAL A 20 -8.94 -5.11 1.57
CA VAL A 20 -9.93 -5.51 0.55
C VAL A 20 -11.00 -4.45 0.45
N ILE A 21 -11.16 -3.86 -0.74
CA ILE A 21 -12.04 -2.74 -1.00
C ILE A 21 -13.11 -3.18 -2.01
N ALA A 22 -14.36 -3.27 -1.56
CA ALA A 22 -15.49 -3.72 -2.36
C ALA A 22 -16.65 -2.71 -2.30
N PRO A 23 -16.63 -1.65 -3.12
CA PRO A 23 -17.61 -0.57 -3.04
C PRO A 23 -19.05 -0.99 -3.36
N GLN A 24 -19.22 -2.07 -4.12
CA GLN A 24 -20.55 -2.64 -4.43
C GLN A 24 -21.00 -3.72 -3.43
N GLY A 25 -20.13 -4.08 -2.48
CA GLY A 25 -20.37 -5.15 -1.50
C GLY A 25 -20.21 -6.56 -2.09
N PRO A 26 -20.70 -7.59 -1.37
CA PRO A 26 -20.61 -8.98 -1.81
C PRO A 26 -21.21 -9.22 -3.21
N GLY A 27 -20.59 -10.11 -3.99
CA GLY A 27 -20.92 -10.40 -5.38
C GLY A 27 -20.40 -9.38 -6.38
N GLY A 28 -19.73 -8.34 -5.92
CA GLY A 28 -19.19 -7.26 -6.74
C GLY A 28 -17.70 -7.40 -7.06
N GLU A 29 -17.16 -6.36 -7.72
CA GLU A 29 -15.74 -6.23 -7.94
C GLU A 29 -15.04 -5.68 -6.68
N CYS A 30 -13.76 -6.07 -6.50
CA CYS A 30 -12.92 -5.52 -5.44
C CYS A 30 -11.51 -5.19 -5.95
N VAL A 31 -10.86 -4.31 -5.19
CA VAL A 31 -9.42 -4.02 -5.29
C VAL A 31 -8.75 -4.49 -4.01
N LEU A 32 -7.55 -5.05 -4.14
CA LEU A 32 -6.70 -5.42 -3.02
C LEU A 32 -5.51 -4.47 -2.95
N ILE A 33 -5.21 -3.92 -1.77
CA ILE A 33 -3.98 -3.20 -1.51
C ILE A 33 -3.11 -4.06 -0.61
N ASP A 34 -1.92 -4.38 -1.09
CA ASP A 34 -0.93 -5.29 -0.51
C ASP A 34 -1.42 -6.74 -0.31
N ALA A 35 -0.50 -7.68 -0.40
CA ALA A 35 -0.75 -9.11 -0.18
C ALA A 35 0.41 -9.73 0.61
N PRO A 36 0.31 -9.76 1.95
CA PRO A 36 1.28 -10.41 2.82
C PRO A 36 1.47 -11.90 2.52
N PRO A 37 2.61 -12.52 2.97
CA PRO A 37 2.90 -13.94 2.76
C PRO A 37 1.97 -14.90 3.54
N GLU A 38 0.71 -14.57 3.64
CA GLU A 38 -0.36 -15.37 4.23
C GLU A 38 -1.63 -15.21 3.38
N PRO A 39 -1.63 -15.68 2.11
CA PRO A 39 -2.71 -15.43 1.14
C PRO A 39 -4.03 -16.12 1.49
N GLY A 40 -4.01 -17.14 2.35
CA GLY A 40 -5.19 -17.95 2.69
C GLY A 40 -6.40 -17.13 3.14
N PRO A 41 -6.30 -16.25 4.15
CA PRO A 41 -7.41 -15.41 4.59
C PRO A 41 -7.93 -14.46 3.51
N ILE A 42 -7.05 -13.93 2.64
CA ILE A 42 -7.46 -13.08 1.50
C ILE A 42 -8.33 -13.91 0.55
N LEU A 43 -7.84 -15.07 0.11
CA LEU A 43 -8.56 -15.95 -0.80
C LEU A 43 -9.88 -16.44 -0.21
N GLN A 44 -9.90 -16.74 1.10
CA GLN A 44 -11.10 -17.10 1.82
C GLN A 44 -12.14 -15.97 1.79
N LEU A 45 -11.75 -14.73 2.10
CA LEU A 45 -12.65 -13.57 2.08
C LEU A 45 -13.22 -13.33 0.68
N LEU A 46 -12.37 -13.39 -0.36
CA LEU A 46 -12.80 -13.25 -1.75
C LEU A 46 -13.87 -14.30 -2.10
N ALA A 47 -13.65 -15.55 -1.74
CA ALA A 47 -14.59 -16.64 -2.01
C ALA A 47 -15.89 -16.51 -1.19
N GLU A 48 -15.82 -16.25 0.11
CA GLU A 48 -17.00 -16.12 1.00
C GLU A 48 -17.90 -14.96 0.61
N ARG A 49 -17.33 -13.88 0.08
CA ARG A 49 -18.06 -12.69 -0.36
C ARG A 49 -18.37 -12.68 -1.85
N GLU A 50 -18.00 -13.75 -2.58
CA GLU A 50 -18.16 -13.86 -4.03
C GLU A 50 -17.57 -12.65 -4.78
N LEU A 51 -16.38 -12.16 -4.33
CA LEU A 51 -15.74 -10.97 -4.88
C LEU A 51 -14.88 -11.31 -6.09
N ARG A 52 -14.98 -10.47 -7.12
CA ARG A 52 -14.09 -10.51 -8.28
C ARG A 52 -12.94 -9.52 -8.11
N LEU A 53 -11.72 -10.02 -7.90
CA LEU A 53 -10.54 -9.18 -7.79
C LEU A 53 -10.17 -8.59 -9.16
N VAL A 54 -10.24 -7.27 -9.32
CA VAL A 54 -10.00 -6.59 -10.61
C VAL A 54 -8.65 -5.86 -10.67
N ALA A 55 -8.01 -5.61 -9.54
CA ALA A 55 -6.66 -5.07 -9.44
C ALA A 55 -6.03 -5.37 -8.08
N LEU A 56 -4.71 -5.52 -8.05
CA LEU A 56 -3.90 -5.55 -6.84
C LEU A 56 -2.88 -4.41 -6.93
N LEU A 57 -2.89 -3.52 -5.92
CA LEU A 57 -1.99 -2.38 -5.84
C LEU A 57 -1.00 -2.62 -4.68
N SER A 58 0.29 -2.68 -4.99
CA SER A 58 1.33 -2.84 -3.97
C SER A 58 1.89 -1.46 -3.60
N THR A 59 1.80 -1.11 -2.32
CA THR A 59 2.29 0.19 -1.82
C THR A 59 3.80 0.32 -1.94
N HIS A 60 4.52 -0.81 -1.79
CA HIS A 60 5.97 -0.90 -1.97
C HIS A 60 6.40 -2.37 -2.07
N GLY A 61 7.70 -2.61 -2.25
CA GLY A 61 8.24 -3.92 -2.57
C GLY A 61 8.71 -4.79 -1.39
N HIS A 62 8.50 -4.41 -0.13
CA HIS A 62 8.92 -5.26 0.97
C HIS A 62 8.11 -6.56 1.03
N ILE A 63 8.79 -7.62 1.43
CA ILE A 63 8.29 -9.00 1.40
C ILE A 63 6.96 -9.19 2.13
N ASP A 64 6.76 -8.48 3.22
CA ASP A 64 5.54 -8.55 4.02
C ASP A 64 4.34 -7.84 3.36
N HIS A 65 4.57 -7.06 2.31
CA HIS A 65 3.52 -6.43 1.49
C HIS A 65 3.27 -7.17 0.18
N ILE A 66 4.29 -7.85 -0.37
CA ILE A 66 4.17 -8.45 -1.71
C ILE A 66 4.34 -9.98 -1.75
N GLY A 67 4.77 -10.61 -0.65
CA GLY A 67 5.13 -12.04 -0.68
C GLY A 67 3.97 -13.00 -0.96
N GLY A 68 2.73 -12.56 -0.81
CA GLY A 68 1.52 -13.32 -1.15
C GLY A 68 0.94 -13.00 -2.53
N VAL A 69 1.46 -11.99 -3.24
CA VAL A 69 0.90 -11.50 -4.50
C VAL A 69 0.73 -12.63 -5.53
N GLY A 70 1.79 -13.39 -5.82
CA GLY A 70 1.72 -14.50 -6.77
C GLY A 70 0.64 -15.51 -6.41
N SER A 71 0.57 -15.93 -5.14
CA SER A 71 -0.44 -16.88 -4.66
C SER A 71 -1.87 -16.33 -4.81
N VAL A 72 -2.08 -15.03 -4.59
CA VAL A 72 -3.41 -14.41 -4.71
C VAL A 72 -3.84 -14.32 -6.17
N VAL A 73 -2.99 -13.79 -7.05
CA VAL A 73 -3.40 -13.51 -8.44
C VAL A 73 -3.50 -14.79 -9.27
N HIS A 74 -2.63 -15.78 -9.05
CA HIS A 74 -2.68 -17.04 -9.79
C HIS A 74 -3.81 -17.99 -9.31
N ALA A 75 -4.41 -17.70 -8.16
CA ALA A 75 -5.63 -18.40 -7.72
C ALA A 75 -6.91 -17.89 -8.40
N GLN A 76 -6.86 -16.78 -9.13
CA GLN A 76 -8.02 -16.25 -9.85
C GLN A 76 -8.19 -17.00 -11.19
N ASP A 77 -9.42 -17.04 -11.71
CA ASP A 77 -9.77 -17.63 -13.00
C ASP A 77 -9.57 -16.67 -14.19
N HIS A 78 -9.01 -15.50 -13.94
CA HIS A 78 -8.72 -14.44 -14.90
C HIS A 78 -7.43 -13.72 -14.53
N THR A 79 -6.81 -13.05 -15.51
CA THR A 79 -5.62 -12.22 -15.26
C THR A 79 -5.98 -10.99 -14.43
N VAL A 80 -5.30 -10.83 -13.30
CA VAL A 80 -5.42 -9.66 -12.41
C VAL A 80 -4.21 -8.77 -12.63
N PRO A 81 -4.36 -7.50 -13.04
CA PRO A 81 -3.26 -6.57 -13.09
C PRO A 81 -2.72 -6.29 -11.69
N VAL A 82 -1.40 -6.36 -11.55
CA VAL A 82 -0.66 -5.99 -10.34
C VAL A 82 0.08 -4.70 -10.60
N HIS A 83 -0.15 -3.72 -9.75
CA HIS A 83 0.47 -2.42 -9.87
C HIS A 83 1.53 -2.25 -8.78
N ILE A 84 2.72 -1.80 -9.19
CA ILE A 84 3.84 -1.48 -8.30
C ILE A 84 4.72 -0.41 -8.96
N HIS A 85 5.32 0.48 -8.18
CA HIS A 85 6.26 1.46 -8.71
C HIS A 85 7.52 0.79 -9.28
N ASP A 86 8.03 1.29 -10.42
CA ASP A 86 9.14 0.64 -11.14
C ASP A 86 10.42 0.47 -10.30
N HIS A 87 10.70 1.37 -9.35
CA HIS A 87 11.85 1.23 -8.46
C HIS A 87 11.78 0.00 -7.55
N ASP A 88 10.58 -0.48 -7.22
CA ASP A 88 10.38 -1.65 -6.36
C ASP A 88 9.98 -2.92 -7.14
N LYS A 89 9.74 -2.81 -8.44
CA LYS A 89 9.32 -3.92 -9.30
C LYS A 89 10.25 -5.13 -9.24
N HIS A 90 11.56 -4.91 -9.08
CA HIS A 90 12.54 -5.99 -8.95
C HIS A 90 12.29 -6.86 -7.72
N MET A 91 11.74 -6.30 -6.62
CA MET A 91 11.38 -7.05 -5.42
C MET A 91 10.16 -7.95 -5.67
N LEU A 92 9.18 -7.48 -6.43
CA LEU A 92 8.02 -8.30 -6.84
C LEU A 92 8.43 -9.45 -7.77
N LEU A 93 9.44 -9.24 -8.61
CA LEU A 93 9.94 -10.27 -9.52
C LEU A 93 10.79 -11.35 -8.81
N ASP A 94 11.41 -11.03 -7.69
CA ASP A 94 12.20 -11.95 -6.86
C ASP A 94 11.98 -11.69 -5.36
N PRO A 95 10.78 -11.95 -4.83
CA PRO A 95 10.47 -11.65 -3.43
C PRO A 95 11.28 -12.50 -2.43
N ALA A 96 11.71 -13.69 -2.81
CA ALA A 96 12.55 -14.53 -1.96
C ALA A 96 14.00 -14.02 -1.89
N GLY A 97 14.57 -13.63 -3.03
CA GLY A 97 15.95 -13.12 -3.11
C GLY A 97 16.09 -11.74 -2.46
N THR A 98 15.10 -10.86 -2.61
CA THR A 98 15.14 -9.51 -2.05
C THR A 98 14.65 -9.45 -0.59
N GLY A 99 13.88 -10.44 -0.13
CA GLY A 99 13.34 -10.51 1.23
C GLY A 99 14.39 -10.84 2.32
N GLY A 100 15.67 -10.99 1.99
CA GLY A 100 16.74 -11.25 2.93
C GLY A 100 16.49 -12.49 3.80
N GLN A 101 16.65 -12.38 5.11
CA GLN A 101 16.41 -13.51 6.04
C GLN A 101 14.92 -13.92 6.10
N LEU A 102 14.01 -13.05 5.74
CA LEU A 102 12.58 -13.33 5.73
C LEU A 102 12.15 -14.15 4.51
N GLY A 103 12.94 -14.17 3.43
CA GLY A 103 12.66 -14.97 2.22
C GLY A 103 12.40 -16.45 2.50
N ARG A 104 13.02 -17.01 3.55
CA ARG A 104 12.79 -18.40 3.98
C ARG A 104 11.34 -18.72 4.41
N TYR A 105 10.58 -17.69 4.80
CA TYR A 105 9.19 -17.86 5.23
C TYR A 105 8.20 -17.88 4.07
N LEU A 106 8.69 -17.74 2.82
CA LEU A 106 7.88 -17.85 1.62
C LEU A 106 7.77 -19.29 1.08
N GLU A 107 8.38 -20.26 1.76
CA GLU A 107 8.32 -21.66 1.35
C GLU A 107 6.85 -22.13 1.24
N GLY A 108 6.50 -22.75 0.11
CA GLY A 108 5.15 -23.23 -0.17
C GLY A 108 4.21 -22.20 -0.81
N LEU A 109 4.63 -20.93 -0.97
CA LEU A 109 3.87 -19.92 -1.69
C LEU A 109 4.15 -19.98 -3.21
N ASP A 110 3.20 -19.53 -3.99
CA ASP A 110 3.41 -19.28 -5.43
C ASP A 110 4.13 -17.95 -5.61
N LEU A 111 5.42 -18.01 -5.92
CA LEU A 111 6.27 -16.84 -6.12
C LEU A 111 6.49 -16.50 -7.59
N ARG A 112 5.75 -17.13 -8.50
CA ARG A 112 5.83 -16.76 -9.93
C ARG A 112 5.41 -15.29 -10.09
N PRO A 113 6.11 -14.54 -10.95
CA PRO A 113 5.69 -13.18 -11.26
C PRO A 113 4.25 -13.13 -11.79
N PRO A 114 3.49 -12.06 -11.48
CA PRO A 114 2.19 -11.82 -12.08
C PRO A 114 2.28 -11.74 -13.62
N GLU A 115 1.23 -12.19 -14.33
CA GLU A 115 1.18 -12.13 -15.80
C GLU A 115 1.16 -10.69 -16.34
N LEU A 116 0.56 -9.76 -15.59
CA LEU A 116 0.44 -8.36 -15.95
C LEU A 116 0.92 -7.49 -14.79
N ILE A 117 1.99 -6.74 -15.02
CA ILE A 117 2.55 -5.78 -14.04
C ILE A 117 2.52 -4.39 -14.68
N GLU A 118 1.83 -3.46 -14.02
CA GLU A 118 1.69 -2.06 -14.42
C GLU A 118 2.39 -1.13 -13.43
N GLY A 119 2.87 0.02 -13.91
CA GLY A 119 3.56 1.01 -13.09
C GLY A 119 2.62 1.83 -12.21
N LEU A 120 3.16 2.35 -11.10
CA LEU A 120 2.51 3.32 -10.21
C LEU A 120 3.32 4.63 -10.22
N ASP A 121 3.38 5.30 -11.37
CA ASP A 121 4.06 6.59 -11.47
C ASP A 121 3.27 7.69 -10.75
N ASP A 122 3.99 8.71 -10.24
CA ASP A 122 3.39 9.85 -9.52
C ASP A 122 2.28 10.54 -10.34
N GLY A 123 1.15 10.81 -9.72
CA GLY A 123 -0.01 11.41 -10.35
C GLY A 123 -0.82 10.48 -11.28
N THR A 124 -0.39 9.24 -11.47
CA THR A 124 -1.18 8.24 -12.20
C THR A 124 -2.50 7.96 -11.45
N ILE A 125 -3.58 7.74 -12.21
CA ILE A 125 -4.87 7.34 -11.63
C ILE A 125 -5.19 5.91 -12.07
N VAL A 126 -5.11 4.98 -11.14
CA VAL A 126 -5.57 3.60 -11.33
C VAL A 126 -7.07 3.53 -11.07
N LYS A 127 -7.80 2.81 -11.94
CA LYS A 127 -9.26 2.61 -11.78
C LYS A 127 -9.56 1.13 -11.59
N GLY A 128 -10.40 0.81 -10.61
CA GLY A 128 -10.88 -0.56 -10.36
C GLY A 128 -12.09 -0.56 -9.44
N ALA A 129 -12.99 -1.50 -9.62
CA ALA A 129 -14.21 -1.70 -8.82
C ALA A 129 -15.07 -0.43 -8.66
N GLY A 130 -15.06 0.49 -9.64
CA GLY A 130 -15.77 1.78 -9.55
C GLY A 130 -15.08 2.83 -8.68
N MET A 131 -13.81 2.60 -8.31
CA MET A 131 -12.96 3.55 -7.57
C MET A 131 -11.88 4.15 -8.45
N SER A 132 -11.32 5.27 -7.98
CA SER A 132 -10.10 5.87 -8.51
C SER A 132 -9.06 5.93 -7.39
N PHE A 133 -7.81 5.59 -7.72
CA PHE A 133 -6.65 5.64 -6.82
C PHE A 133 -5.61 6.55 -7.46
N GLU A 134 -5.46 7.75 -6.92
CA GLU A 134 -4.38 8.65 -7.31
C GLU A 134 -3.09 8.22 -6.62
N VAL A 135 -2.04 8.03 -7.41
CA VAL A 135 -0.72 7.63 -6.92
C VAL A 135 0.04 8.85 -6.44
N LEU A 136 0.46 8.84 -5.19
CA LEU A 136 1.39 9.79 -4.62
C LEU A 136 2.72 9.05 -4.43
N HIS A 137 3.72 9.28 -5.28
CA HIS A 137 5.05 8.71 -5.08
C HIS A 137 5.69 9.35 -3.85
N THR A 138 5.97 8.53 -2.85
CA THR A 138 6.45 8.93 -1.52
C THR A 138 7.69 8.10 -1.15
N PRO A 139 8.82 8.25 -1.88
CA PRO A 139 10.03 7.51 -1.59
C PRO A 139 10.57 7.83 -0.20
N GLY A 140 11.32 6.88 0.35
CA GLY A 140 12.02 7.05 1.63
C GLY A 140 11.98 5.81 2.51
N HIS A 141 10.85 5.11 2.63
CA HIS A 141 10.81 3.77 3.21
C HIS A 141 11.43 2.74 2.25
N THR A 142 11.00 2.78 1.00
CA THR A 142 11.70 2.22 -0.18
C THR A 142 11.78 3.28 -1.27
N PRO A 143 12.62 3.08 -2.32
CA PRO A 143 12.66 3.99 -3.46
C PRO A 143 11.35 4.03 -4.26
N GLY A 144 10.57 2.95 -4.25
CA GLY A 144 9.30 2.82 -4.97
C GLY A 144 8.06 2.95 -4.08
N SER A 145 8.18 3.39 -2.82
CA SER A 145 7.03 3.58 -1.95
C SER A 145 6.02 4.57 -2.52
N VAL A 146 4.74 4.20 -2.47
CA VAL A 146 3.62 5.06 -2.86
C VAL A 146 2.56 5.11 -1.76
N CYS A 147 1.92 6.26 -1.63
CA CYS A 147 0.61 6.36 -0.99
C CYS A 147 -0.47 6.40 -2.07
N LEU A 148 -1.64 5.85 -1.79
CA LEU A 148 -2.77 5.78 -2.72
C LEU A 148 -3.93 6.59 -2.15
N LEU A 149 -4.28 7.70 -2.80
CA LEU A 149 -5.43 8.51 -2.43
C LEU A 149 -6.65 8.01 -3.19
N ALA A 150 -7.50 7.26 -2.49
CA ALA A 150 -8.63 6.55 -3.07
C ALA A 150 -9.94 7.33 -2.90
N SER A 151 -10.79 7.32 -3.92
CA SER A 151 -12.14 7.86 -3.85
C SER A 151 -13.16 7.00 -4.62
N VAL A 152 -14.39 6.94 -4.14
CA VAL A 152 -15.52 6.30 -4.82
C VAL A 152 -16.38 7.38 -5.47
N ASN A 153 -16.44 7.41 -6.80
CA ASN A 153 -17.29 8.37 -7.54
C ASN A 153 -17.16 9.83 -7.06
N GLY A 154 -15.96 10.27 -6.66
CA GLY A 154 -15.72 11.61 -6.15
C GLY A 154 -16.19 11.85 -4.71
N SER A 155 -16.44 10.79 -3.93
CA SER A 155 -16.65 10.90 -2.48
C SER A 155 -15.39 11.38 -1.74
N ASP A 156 -15.54 11.61 -0.43
CA ASP A 156 -14.42 11.99 0.44
C ASP A 156 -13.28 10.97 0.30
N PRO A 157 -12.04 11.44 0.04
CA PRO A 157 -10.90 10.56 -0.20
C PRO A 157 -10.46 9.83 1.06
N ILE A 158 -9.80 8.68 0.85
CA ILE A 158 -9.14 7.87 1.88
C ILE A 158 -7.69 7.65 1.45
N LEU A 159 -6.74 7.83 2.35
CA LEU A 159 -5.33 7.60 2.08
C LEU A 159 -4.91 6.21 2.56
N PHE A 160 -4.46 5.35 1.66
CA PHE A 160 -3.71 4.14 1.98
C PHE A 160 -2.22 4.51 1.96
N SER A 161 -1.62 4.59 3.14
CA SER A 161 -0.27 5.15 3.28
C SER A 161 0.85 4.12 3.15
N GLY A 162 0.54 2.82 3.03
CA GLY A 162 1.57 1.79 3.14
C GLY A 162 2.43 2.03 4.38
N ASP A 163 3.75 1.97 4.20
CA ASP A 163 4.71 2.19 5.28
C ASP A 163 5.32 3.60 5.27
N HIS A 164 4.53 4.59 4.82
CA HIS A 164 4.96 5.99 4.86
C HIS A 164 4.55 6.70 6.15
N LEU A 165 3.26 6.64 6.51
CA LEU A 165 2.68 7.28 7.71
C LEU A 165 1.89 6.28 8.54
N PHE A 166 2.20 6.20 9.83
CA PHE A 166 1.47 5.40 10.83
C PHE A 166 0.86 6.28 11.92
N GLN A 167 -0.02 5.72 12.71
CA GLN A 167 -0.53 6.38 13.90
C GLN A 167 0.61 6.65 14.89
N GLY A 168 1.00 7.92 15.03
CA GLY A 168 2.05 8.39 15.94
C GLY A 168 3.49 8.01 15.50
N SER A 169 3.69 7.52 14.27
CA SER A 169 5.00 7.10 13.78
C SER A 169 5.09 7.24 12.26
N ILE A 170 6.24 6.87 11.70
CA ILE A 170 6.55 6.79 10.28
C ILE A 170 7.21 5.44 9.95
N GLY A 171 7.29 5.08 8.67
CA GLY A 171 8.03 3.93 8.21
C GLY A 171 9.52 4.02 8.54
N ARG A 172 10.14 2.86 8.77
CA ARG A 172 11.59 2.77 8.97
C ARG A 172 12.34 3.08 7.68
N THR A 173 13.56 3.59 7.82
CA THR A 173 14.39 4.02 6.68
C THR A 173 15.79 3.42 6.72
N ASP A 174 16.02 2.42 7.58
CA ASP A 174 17.31 1.78 7.82
C ASP A 174 17.52 0.49 7.02
N LEU A 175 16.54 0.11 6.18
CA LEU A 175 16.67 -1.02 5.26
C LEU A 175 17.30 -0.58 3.93
N PRO A 176 17.83 -1.51 3.12
CA PRO A 176 18.42 -1.17 1.82
C PRO A 176 17.47 -0.37 0.94
N GLY A 177 17.94 0.78 0.43
CA GLY A 177 17.13 1.72 -0.36
C GLY A 177 16.36 2.74 0.46
N GLY A 178 16.29 2.58 1.81
CA GLY A 178 15.64 3.54 2.69
C GLY A 178 16.43 4.85 2.86
N SER A 179 15.71 5.96 3.02
CA SER A 179 16.27 7.29 3.24
C SER A 179 15.32 8.13 4.08
N PHE A 180 15.78 8.54 5.27
CA PHE A 180 15.00 9.37 6.16
C PHE A 180 14.70 10.75 5.54
N ASP A 181 15.70 11.37 4.91
CA ASP A 181 15.52 12.69 4.30
C ASP A 181 14.49 12.66 3.16
N GLN A 182 14.51 11.61 2.32
CA GLN A 182 13.51 11.43 1.27
C GLN A 182 12.12 11.18 1.85
N LEU A 183 12.01 10.39 2.93
CA LEU A 183 10.73 10.15 3.58
C LEU A 183 10.14 11.45 4.13
N MET A 184 10.94 12.27 4.76
CA MET A 184 10.50 13.56 5.31
C MET A 184 10.17 14.58 4.22
N ASP A 185 10.91 14.60 3.10
CA ASP A 185 10.59 15.43 1.94
C ASP A 185 9.26 15.00 1.31
N SER A 186 9.06 13.70 1.10
CA SER A 186 7.79 13.13 0.63
C SER A 186 6.63 13.48 1.57
N MET A 187 6.84 13.39 2.89
CA MET A 187 5.86 13.77 3.91
C MET A 187 5.47 15.25 3.78
N ALA A 188 6.47 16.14 3.64
CA ALA A 188 6.22 17.57 3.51
C ALA A 188 5.46 17.93 2.23
N ARG A 189 5.85 17.34 1.10
CA ARG A 189 5.32 17.71 -0.22
C ARG A 189 4.00 17.03 -0.57
N LYS A 190 3.81 15.78 -0.14
CA LYS A 190 2.68 14.95 -0.59
C LYS A 190 1.61 14.74 0.49
N ILE A 191 2.01 14.65 1.76
CA ILE A 191 1.09 14.26 2.84
C ILE A 191 0.61 15.46 3.64
N LEU A 192 1.51 16.34 4.08
CA LEU A 192 1.15 17.54 4.86
C LEU A 192 0.18 18.48 4.12
N PRO A 193 0.15 18.61 2.78
CA PRO A 193 -0.84 19.42 2.08
C PRO A 193 -2.26 18.84 2.06
N LEU A 194 -2.44 17.56 2.40
CA LEU A 194 -3.74 16.91 2.40
C LEU A 194 -4.65 17.46 3.51
N ALA A 195 -5.97 17.38 3.29
CA ALA A 195 -6.97 17.86 4.25
C ALA A 195 -6.99 17.02 5.54
N ASP A 196 -7.28 17.67 6.67
CA ASP A 196 -7.21 17.07 8.01
C ASP A 196 -8.19 15.92 8.21
N GLU A 197 -9.33 15.95 7.52
CA GLU A 197 -10.41 14.98 7.63
C GLU A 197 -10.11 13.65 6.95
N ILE A 198 -9.09 13.58 6.09
CA ILE A 198 -8.77 12.38 5.32
C ILE A 198 -8.34 11.26 6.26
N PRO A 199 -9.09 10.12 6.27
CA PRO A 199 -8.67 8.93 6.98
C PRO A 199 -7.40 8.35 6.36
N VAL A 200 -6.51 7.86 7.22
CA VAL A 200 -5.26 7.17 6.84
C VAL A 200 -5.36 5.71 7.25
N LEU A 201 -5.22 4.82 6.29
CA LEU A 201 -5.21 3.37 6.42
C LEU A 201 -3.79 2.86 6.12
N PRO A 202 -3.00 2.55 7.16
CA PRO A 202 -1.58 2.24 6.98
C PRO A 202 -1.31 0.78 6.69
N GLY A 203 -0.07 0.47 6.28
CA GLY A 203 0.43 -0.89 6.13
C GLY A 203 0.54 -1.65 7.45
N HIS A 204 0.72 -0.95 8.57
CA HIS A 204 0.78 -1.56 9.89
C HIS A 204 0.02 -0.75 10.93
N GLY A 205 -0.53 -1.44 11.94
CA GLY A 205 -1.22 -0.82 13.06
C GLY A 205 -2.62 -0.30 12.71
N GLY A 206 -3.12 0.58 13.56
CA GLY A 206 -4.48 1.13 13.43
C GLY A 206 -4.57 2.34 12.50
N GLY A 207 -5.79 2.60 12.01
CA GLY A 207 -6.08 3.79 11.21
C GLY A 207 -6.00 5.08 12.02
N THR A 208 -5.78 6.19 11.31
CA THR A 208 -5.71 7.54 11.87
C THR A 208 -6.31 8.56 10.89
N THR A 209 -6.01 9.85 11.05
CA THR A 209 -6.35 10.91 10.08
C THR A 209 -5.16 11.83 9.88
N ILE A 210 -5.11 12.52 8.73
CA ILE A 210 -4.05 13.51 8.45
C ILE A 210 -3.99 14.56 9.55
N GLY A 211 -5.13 15.13 9.96
CA GLY A 211 -5.19 16.18 10.98
C GLY A 211 -4.71 15.70 12.36
N ARG A 212 -5.05 14.47 12.76
CA ARG A 212 -4.52 13.91 14.01
C ARG A 212 -3.01 13.78 13.96
N GLU A 213 -2.47 13.19 12.91
CA GLU A 213 -1.02 13.01 12.78
C GLU A 213 -0.28 14.35 12.68
N ARG A 214 -0.84 15.33 12.00
CA ARG A 214 -0.28 16.69 11.90
C ARG A 214 0.00 17.32 13.26
N VAL A 215 -0.84 17.04 14.27
CA VAL A 215 -0.73 17.66 15.60
C VAL A 215 -0.14 16.75 16.68
N THR A 216 -0.13 15.43 16.46
CA THR A 216 0.29 14.47 17.50
C THR A 216 1.49 13.61 17.12
N ASN A 217 1.75 13.43 15.82
CA ASN A 217 2.89 12.63 15.36
C ASN A 217 4.18 13.41 15.56
N PRO A 218 5.15 12.92 16.36
CA PRO A 218 6.35 13.66 16.68
C PRO A 218 7.16 14.06 15.45
N PHE A 219 7.20 13.21 14.42
CA PHE A 219 7.92 13.49 13.17
C PHE A 219 7.26 14.61 12.37
N LEU A 220 5.92 14.61 12.26
CA LEU A 220 5.19 15.64 11.53
C LEU A 220 5.21 16.98 12.29
N VAL A 221 5.15 16.95 13.62
CA VAL A 221 5.28 18.17 14.45
C VAL A 221 6.66 18.78 14.26
N GLU A 222 7.73 17.99 14.33
CA GLU A 222 9.10 18.46 14.15
C GLU A 222 9.35 18.97 12.71
N LEU A 223 8.83 18.26 11.70
CA LEU A 223 8.91 18.69 10.29
C LEU A 223 8.30 20.07 10.08
N GLN A 224 7.12 20.35 10.63
CA GLN A 224 6.43 21.64 10.52
C GLN A 224 7.19 22.77 11.25
N GLN A 225 8.01 22.45 12.23
CA GLN A 225 8.87 23.41 12.95
C GLN A 225 10.22 23.66 12.25
N GLY A 226 10.45 23.01 11.09
CA GLY A 226 11.72 23.12 10.37
C GLY A 226 12.86 22.32 11.01
N GLY A 227 12.53 21.31 11.82
CA GLY A 227 13.51 20.45 12.50
C GLY A 227 14.27 19.50 11.56
N PHE A 228 13.75 19.25 10.37
CA PHE A 228 14.42 18.44 9.34
C PHE A 228 14.73 19.32 8.12
N ASN A 229 15.97 19.22 7.60
CA ASN A 229 16.32 19.85 6.33
C ASN A 229 15.68 19.07 5.19
N THR A 230 14.60 19.61 4.61
CA THR A 230 14.11 19.13 3.32
C THR A 230 15.12 19.55 2.26
N VAL A 231 15.81 18.59 1.66
CA VAL A 231 16.77 18.85 0.60
C VAL A 231 15.99 19.03 -0.69
N ASP A 232 16.23 20.13 -1.41
CA ASP A 232 15.68 20.29 -2.77
C ASP A 232 16.30 19.24 -3.69
N PHE A 233 15.60 18.15 -3.92
CA PHE A 233 15.90 17.17 -4.97
C PHE A 233 15.20 17.62 -6.27
N ASP A 234 15.63 18.77 -6.82
CA ASP A 234 15.35 19.14 -8.20
C ASP A 234 16.40 18.45 -9.08
N GLY A 235 16.02 17.29 -9.68
CA GLY A 235 16.87 16.54 -10.59
C GLY A 235 16.06 15.50 -11.35
#